data_1c2260ca783e63b7eed23c090c453795
#
_entry.id   1c2260ca783e63b7eed23c090c453795
#
_cell.length_a   1.000
_cell.length_b   1.000
_cell.length_c   1.000
_cell.angle_alpha   90.00
_cell.angle_beta   90.00
_cell.angle_gamma   90.00
#
_symmetry.space_group_name_H-M   'P 1'
#
loop_
_entity.id
_entity.type
_entity.pdbx_description
1 polymer ?
#
loop_
_entity_poly.entity_id
_entity_poly.type
_entity_poly.pdbx_seq_one_letter_code
_entity_poly.pdbx_strand_id
1 'polypeptide(L)'
;MSNKEFEATAYEPCHSGGLSDSGTSVFDPVLCELSYAWYTREGDRVIDPFAGGSVRGIVASHMGRLYTGVELRPEQVEANREQAAEICASYAPEWIVGDSARIDELVPSDGYDFMFTCPPYADLEVYSDDPADISNMPHGEFIEAYRAIMAKAVAKLADDRFAVVVIGDARDREGFYYNLPGITVQAMEDAGARYYNEAILVTPAGSLPIRAGKQFTASRKLGKTHQNVLTFVKGDPKRATERLGDVVIPDMTGEE
;
A
#
# COMPACT_ATOMS: atom_id res chain seq x y z
N MET A 1 -1.19 -25.09 -3.31
CA MET A 1 0.14 -24.74 -2.78
C MET A 1 0.04 -24.57 -1.28
N SER A 2 0.94 -25.15 -0.50
CA SER A 2 0.95 -24.92 0.95
C SER A 2 1.57 -23.54 1.23
N ASN A 3 1.23 -22.93 2.41
CA ASN A 3 1.87 -21.67 2.84
C ASN A 3 3.41 -21.74 2.80
N LYS A 4 3.99 -22.92 3.00
CA LYS A 4 5.45 -23.14 2.89
C LYS A 4 5.98 -23.01 1.45
N GLU A 5 5.19 -23.36 0.43
CA GLU A 5 5.60 -23.22 -0.97
C GLU A 5 5.46 -21.75 -1.43
N PHE A 6 4.46 -21.02 -0.92
CA PHE A 6 4.33 -19.59 -1.15
C PHE A 6 5.48 -18.80 -0.48
N GLU A 7 5.82 -19.12 0.77
CA GLU A 7 6.99 -18.53 1.48
C GLU A 7 8.31 -18.86 0.76
N ALA A 8 8.46 -20.06 0.16
CA ALA A 8 9.67 -20.45 -0.54
C ALA A 8 9.86 -19.79 -1.92
N THR A 9 8.78 -19.36 -2.56
CA THR A 9 8.81 -18.73 -3.91
C THR A 9 8.65 -17.21 -3.87
N ALA A 10 7.98 -16.65 -2.85
CA ALA A 10 7.78 -15.21 -2.67
C ALA A 10 8.80 -14.57 -1.70
N TYR A 11 9.59 -15.36 -1.00
CA TYR A 11 10.49 -14.92 0.04
C TYR A 11 11.89 -15.53 -0.16
N GLU A 12 12.75 -14.85 -0.90
CA GLU A 12 14.16 -14.94 -0.55
C GLU A 12 14.33 -14.15 0.76
N PRO A 13 14.70 -14.81 1.89
CA PRO A 13 14.93 -14.06 3.11
C PRO A 13 16.07 -13.09 2.83
N CYS A 14 15.77 -11.78 2.90
CA CYS A 14 16.80 -10.76 2.94
C CYS A 14 17.78 -11.15 4.03
N HIS A 15 18.95 -11.64 3.66
CA HIS A 15 20.01 -11.96 4.58
C HIS A 15 20.27 -10.71 5.41
N SER A 16 20.10 -10.82 6.72
CA SER A 16 20.45 -9.83 7.72
C SER A 16 21.96 -9.59 7.65
N GLY A 17 22.43 -8.73 6.78
CA GLY A 17 23.85 -8.51 6.63
C GLY A 17 24.30 -7.61 5.48
N GLY A 18 23.39 -7.03 4.73
CA GLY A 18 23.72 -6.03 3.73
C GLY A 18 22.51 -5.14 3.49
N LEU A 19 22.69 -3.85 3.56
CA LEU A 19 21.78 -2.91 2.94
C LEU A 19 21.66 -3.36 1.49
N SER A 20 20.51 -3.87 1.07
CA SER A 20 20.25 -4.00 -0.35
C SER A 20 20.32 -2.60 -0.92
N ASP A 21 21.11 -2.41 -1.96
CA ASP A 21 21.29 -1.10 -2.63
C ASP A 21 19.99 -0.50 -3.17
N SER A 22 18.86 -1.21 -3.06
CA SER A 22 17.55 -0.77 -3.55
C SER A 22 16.66 -0.09 -2.51
N GLY A 23 16.97 -0.13 -1.20
CA GLY A 23 16.23 0.60 -0.15
C GLY A 23 14.73 0.25 0.00
N THR A 24 14.17 -0.58 -0.86
CA THR A 24 12.72 -0.85 -0.92
C THR A 24 12.36 -2.01 0.00
N SER A 25 11.48 -1.78 0.98
CA SER A 25 10.96 -2.85 1.84
C SER A 25 9.90 -3.66 1.09
N VAL A 26 9.92 -4.99 1.28
CA VAL A 26 8.88 -5.88 0.75
C VAL A 26 7.59 -5.64 1.52
N PHE A 27 6.49 -5.42 0.81
CA PHE A 27 5.17 -5.24 1.43
C PHE A 27 4.68 -6.56 2.05
N ASP A 28 3.96 -6.47 3.17
CA ASP A 28 3.49 -7.64 3.90
C ASP A 28 2.37 -8.38 3.11
N PRO A 29 2.59 -9.64 2.67
CA PRO A 29 1.59 -10.38 1.90
C PRO A 29 0.37 -10.78 2.74
N VAL A 30 0.54 -11.02 4.05
CA VAL A 30 -0.58 -11.36 4.95
C VAL A 30 -1.53 -10.18 5.10
N LEU A 31 -1.00 -8.95 5.18
CA LEU A 31 -1.84 -7.76 5.17
C LEU A 31 -2.60 -7.60 3.86
N CYS A 32 -2.00 -8.00 2.72
CA CYS A 32 -2.70 -8.03 1.43
C CYS A 32 -3.87 -9.02 1.47
N GLU A 33 -3.62 -10.26 1.88
CA GLU A 33 -4.64 -11.31 1.98
C GLU A 33 -5.81 -10.87 2.86
N LEU A 34 -5.53 -10.35 4.06
CA LEU A 34 -6.56 -9.85 4.97
C LEU A 34 -7.37 -8.71 4.35
N SER A 35 -6.69 -7.73 3.74
CA SER A 35 -7.36 -6.58 3.13
C SER A 35 -8.27 -7.01 1.97
N TYR A 36 -7.80 -7.92 1.11
CA TYR A 36 -8.61 -8.44 0.01
C TYR A 36 -9.76 -9.33 0.50
N ALA A 37 -9.53 -10.19 1.51
CA ALA A 37 -10.58 -11.03 2.07
C ALA A 37 -11.70 -10.22 2.73
N TRP A 38 -11.38 -9.12 3.39
CA TRP A 38 -12.36 -8.29 4.11
C TRP A 38 -13.13 -7.33 3.23
N TYR A 39 -12.48 -6.77 2.19
CA TYR A 39 -13.02 -5.63 1.45
C TYR A 39 -13.28 -5.90 -0.03
N THR A 40 -13.06 -7.13 -0.51
CA THR A 40 -13.28 -7.50 -1.91
C THR A 40 -13.86 -8.91 -2.06
N ARG A 41 -14.35 -9.18 -3.28
CA ARG A 41 -14.76 -10.51 -3.77
C ARG A 41 -13.86 -10.94 -4.92
N GLU A 42 -13.94 -12.22 -5.27
CA GLU A 42 -13.37 -12.71 -6.52
C GLU A 42 -13.99 -11.96 -7.71
N GLY A 43 -13.13 -11.59 -8.67
CA GLY A 43 -13.50 -10.77 -9.84
C GLY A 43 -13.54 -9.26 -9.59
N ASP A 44 -13.41 -8.79 -8.33
CA ASP A 44 -13.37 -7.36 -8.04
C ASP A 44 -12.11 -6.70 -8.59
N ARG A 45 -12.26 -5.45 -9.01
CA ARG A 45 -11.21 -4.61 -9.57
C ARG A 45 -10.55 -3.77 -8.50
N VAL A 46 -9.22 -3.89 -8.40
CA VAL A 46 -8.40 -3.17 -7.43
C VAL A 46 -7.57 -2.09 -8.13
N ILE A 47 -7.59 -0.86 -7.59
CA ILE A 47 -6.75 0.26 -8.04
C ILE A 47 -5.67 0.58 -7.00
N ASP A 48 -4.45 0.77 -7.47
CA ASP A 48 -3.30 1.15 -6.63
C ASP A 48 -2.52 2.31 -7.28
N PRO A 49 -2.67 3.54 -6.78
CA PRO A 49 -1.96 4.69 -7.35
C PRO A 49 -0.46 4.73 -7.00
N PHE A 50 0.03 3.91 -6.08
CA PHE A 50 1.44 3.84 -5.70
C PHE A 50 1.89 2.38 -5.63
N ALA A 51 1.91 1.71 -6.80
CA ALA A 51 2.05 0.27 -6.89
C ALA A 51 3.36 -0.27 -6.30
N GLY A 52 4.49 0.42 -6.49
CA GLY A 52 5.77 -0.05 -5.98
C GLY A 52 6.07 -1.48 -6.42
N GLY A 53 6.43 -2.34 -5.47
CA GLY A 53 6.72 -3.75 -5.72
C GLY A 53 5.50 -4.61 -6.05
N SER A 54 5.76 -5.86 -6.44
CA SER A 54 4.78 -6.78 -7.02
C SER A 54 3.75 -7.38 -6.05
N VAL A 55 4.02 -7.36 -4.73
CA VAL A 55 3.28 -8.17 -3.74
C VAL A 55 1.78 -7.93 -3.75
N ARG A 56 1.33 -6.66 -3.74
CA ARG A 56 -0.11 -6.35 -3.75
C ARG A 56 -0.81 -6.88 -4.99
N GLY A 57 -0.16 -6.78 -6.16
CA GLY A 57 -0.70 -7.31 -7.41
C GLY A 57 -0.71 -8.84 -7.46
N ILE A 58 0.37 -9.50 -7.03
CA ILE A 58 0.47 -10.96 -7.02
C ILE A 58 -0.55 -11.59 -6.07
N VAL A 59 -0.69 -11.05 -4.86
CA VAL A 59 -1.69 -11.53 -3.89
C VAL A 59 -3.11 -11.29 -4.42
N ALA A 60 -3.39 -10.14 -5.04
CA ALA A 60 -4.67 -9.88 -5.69
C ALA A 60 -4.98 -10.94 -6.75
N SER A 61 -4.03 -11.24 -7.64
CA SER A 61 -4.14 -12.29 -8.65
C SER A 61 -4.43 -13.64 -8.04
N HIS A 62 -3.64 -14.05 -7.04
CA HIS A 62 -3.81 -15.33 -6.36
C HIS A 62 -5.20 -15.50 -5.75
N MET A 63 -5.77 -14.43 -5.24
CA MET A 63 -7.12 -14.41 -4.67
C MET A 63 -8.22 -14.14 -5.71
N GLY A 64 -7.91 -14.09 -7.01
CA GLY A 64 -8.89 -13.90 -8.10
C GLY A 64 -9.38 -12.45 -8.28
N ARG A 65 -8.60 -11.46 -7.87
CA ARG A 65 -8.90 -10.03 -8.07
C ARG A 65 -8.19 -9.48 -9.30
N LEU A 66 -8.77 -8.49 -9.93
CA LEU A 66 -8.22 -7.81 -11.11
C LEU A 66 -7.48 -6.55 -10.65
N TYR A 67 -6.16 -6.64 -10.55
CA TYR A 67 -5.33 -5.55 -10.05
C TYR A 67 -4.82 -4.64 -11.17
N THR A 68 -4.94 -3.33 -10.96
CA THR A 68 -4.33 -2.28 -11.79
C THR A 68 -3.53 -1.34 -10.91
N GLY A 69 -2.22 -1.29 -11.08
CA GLY A 69 -1.32 -0.41 -10.34
C GLY A 69 -0.58 0.56 -11.23
N VAL A 70 -0.37 1.80 -10.76
CA VAL A 70 0.47 2.79 -11.42
C VAL A 70 1.79 2.90 -10.67
N GLU A 71 2.88 2.78 -11.40
CA GLU A 71 4.26 2.89 -10.88
C GLU A 71 5.08 3.81 -11.78
N LEU A 72 5.78 4.74 -11.15
CA LEU A 72 6.56 5.75 -11.88
C LEU A 72 7.76 5.13 -12.60
N ARG A 73 8.43 4.16 -11.98
CA ARG A 73 9.70 3.59 -12.43
C ARG A 73 9.48 2.42 -13.40
N PRO A 74 9.93 2.54 -14.67
CA PRO A 74 9.78 1.46 -15.66
C PRO A 74 10.46 0.16 -15.25
N GLU A 75 11.64 0.24 -14.63
CA GLU A 75 12.40 -0.93 -14.18
C GLU A 75 11.67 -1.70 -13.07
N GLN A 76 10.94 -1.00 -12.19
CA GLN A 76 10.13 -1.66 -11.18
C GLN A 76 8.93 -2.39 -11.80
N VAL A 77 8.30 -1.77 -12.79
CA VAL A 77 7.18 -2.41 -13.52
C VAL A 77 7.66 -3.66 -14.25
N GLU A 78 8.83 -3.61 -14.88
CA GLU A 78 9.38 -4.79 -15.56
C GLU A 78 9.66 -5.92 -14.58
N ALA A 79 10.33 -5.64 -13.46
CA ALA A 79 10.58 -6.62 -12.41
C ALA A 79 9.27 -7.22 -11.84
N ASN A 80 8.24 -6.40 -11.67
CA ASN A 80 6.93 -6.86 -11.21
C ASN A 80 6.27 -7.83 -12.20
N ARG A 81 6.37 -7.52 -13.51
CA ARG A 81 5.83 -8.36 -14.59
C ARG A 81 6.56 -9.69 -14.71
N GLU A 82 7.90 -9.66 -14.63
CA GLU A 82 8.72 -10.87 -14.64
C GLU A 82 8.33 -11.80 -13.49
N GLN A 83 8.26 -11.26 -12.26
CA GLN A 83 7.87 -12.03 -11.09
C GLN A 83 6.43 -12.57 -11.19
N ALA A 84 5.49 -11.77 -11.68
CA ALA A 84 4.12 -12.21 -11.86
C ALA A 84 3.99 -13.29 -12.92
N ALA A 85 4.78 -13.25 -14.00
CA ALA A 85 4.79 -14.28 -15.02
C ALA A 85 5.20 -15.65 -14.49
N GLU A 86 6.05 -15.69 -13.47
CA GLU A 86 6.48 -16.93 -12.82
C GLU A 86 5.45 -17.47 -11.81
N ILE A 87 4.73 -16.56 -11.12
CA ILE A 87 3.89 -16.92 -9.97
C ILE A 87 2.40 -16.98 -10.32
N CYS A 88 1.90 -16.06 -11.16
CA CYS A 88 0.47 -15.91 -11.43
C CYS A 88 0.03 -16.84 -12.56
N ALA A 89 -0.87 -17.80 -12.25
CA ALA A 89 -1.45 -18.72 -13.24
C ALA A 89 -2.67 -18.14 -13.96
N SER A 90 -3.38 -17.19 -13.34
CA SER A 90 -4.58 -16.52 -13.86
C SER A 90 -4.67 -15.10 -13.29
N TYR A 91 -5.52 -14.25 -13.90
CA TYR A 91 -5.72 -12.86 -13.42
C TYR A 91 -4.40 -12.08 -13.33
N ALA A 92 -3.59 -12.09 -14.39
CA ALA A 92 -2.30 -11.39 -14.41
C ALA A 92 -2.48 -9.92 -13.97
N PRO A 93 -1.74 -9.46 -12.96
CA PRO A 93 -1.81 -8.06 -12.52
C PRO A 93 -1.34 -7.13 -13.63
N GLU A 94 -1.98 -5.98 -13.73
CA GLU A 94 -1.59 -4.93 -14.66
C GLU A 94 -0.79 -3.85 -13.92
N TRP A 95 0.43 -3.59 -14.38
CA TRP A 95 1.22 -2.43 -13.93
C TRP A 95 1.42 -1.47 -15.10
N ILE A 96 1.03 -0.22 -14.90
CA ILE A 96 1.14 0.87 -15.86
C ILE A 96 2.30 1.76 -15.44
N VAL A 97 3.26 1.95 -16.35
CA VAL A 97 4.34 2.91 -16.14
C VAL A 97 3.81 4.32 -16.30
N GLY A 98 3.98 5.15 -15.28
CA GLY A 98 3.61 6.56 -15.38
C GLY A 98 3.48 7.28 -14.05
N ASP A 99 3.30 8.57 -14.13
CA ASP A 99 3.05 9.46 -13.01
C ASP A 99 1.59 9.35 -12.55
N SER A 100 1.39 8.99 -11.28
CA SER A 100 0.05 8.85 -10.68
C SER A 100 -0.73 10.16 -10.60
N ALA A 101 -0.08 11.30 -10.74
CA ALA A 101 -0.77 12.58 -10.95
C ALA A 101 -1.62 12.60 -12.23
N ARG A 102 -1.34 11.66 -13.16
CA ARG A 102 -2.06 11.46 -14.42
C ARG A 102 -2.89 10.16 -14.45
N ILE A 103 -3.25 9.61 -13.30
CA ILE A 103 -3.99 8.34 -13.21
C ILE A 103 -5.33 8.37 -13.95
N ASP A 104 -5.94 9.52 -14.08
CA ASP A 104 -7.16 9.75 -14.87
C ASP A 104 -6.97 9.48 -16.38
N GLU A 105 -5.76 9.76 -16.91
CA GLU A 105 -5.38 9.50 -18.29
C GLU A 105 -4.83 8.07 -18.48
N LEU A 106 -4.00 7.61 -17.55
CA LEU A 106 -3.32 6.32 -17.61
C LEU A 106 -4.27 5.16 -17.40
N VAL A 107 -5.28 5.36 -16.56
CA VAL A 107 -6.31 4.38 -16.22
C VAL A 107 -7.66 4.93 -16.67
N PRO A 108 -8.07 4.75 -17.94
CA PRO A 108 -9.27 5.38 -18.48
C PRO A 108 -10.57 4.82 -17.90
N SER A 109 -10.55 3.61 -17.34
CA SER A 109 -11.74 2.99 -16.74
C SER A 109 -11.98 3.48 -15.32
N ASP A 110 -13.26 3.64 -14.97
CA ASP A 110 -13.74 3.94 -13.62
C ASP A 110 -14.48 2.74 -13.03
N GLY A 111 -15.00 2.88 -11.81
CA GLY A 111 -15.83 1.87 -11.17
C GLY A 111 -15.01 0.74 -10.55
N TYR A 112 -13.84 1.04 -10.03
CA TYR A 112 -13.05 0.08 -9.24
C TYR A 112 -13.78 -0.26 -7.93
N ASP A 113 -13.60 -1.50 -7.49
CA ASP A 113 -14.28 -2.05 -6.32
C ASP A 113 -13.51 -1.84 -5.03
N PHE A 114 -12.20 -1.63 -5.13
CA PHE A 114 -11.34 -1.42 -3.97
C PHE A 114 -10.11 -0.59 -4.35
N MET A 115 -9.69 0.27 -3.46
CA MET A 115 -8.39 0.94 -3.54
C MET A 115 -7.50 0.41 -2.42
N PHE A 116 -6.30 -0.06 -2.77
CA PHE A 116 -5.32 -0.53 -1.79
C PHE A 116 -3.94 -0.01 -2.15
N THR A 117 -3.35 0.82 -1.30
CA THR A 117 -2.11 1.50 -1.63
C THR A 117 -1.22 1.75 -0.41
N CYS A 118 0.07 1.91 -0.68
CA CYS A 118 1.09 2.32 0.29
C CYS A 118 1.93 3.43 -0.34
N PRO A 119 1.59 4.70 -0.08
CA PRO A 119 2.26 5.85 -0.68
C PRO A 119 3.65 6.06 -0.09
N PRO A 120 4.52 6.85 -0.75
CA PRO A 120 5.82 7.24 -0.21
C PRO A 120 5.69 8.09 1.06
N TYR A 121 6.70 8.01 1.92
CA TYR A 121 6.75 8.72 3.21
C TYR A 121 7.50 10.05 3.12
N ALA A 122 7.08 10.96 2.27
CA ALA A 122 7.75 12.23 1.99
C ALA A 122 9.24 12.01 1.64
N ASP A 123 10.15 12.79 2.20
CA ASP A 123 11.60 12.73 1.96
C ASP A 123 12.35 11.64 2.75
N LEU A 124 11.62 10.67 3.35
CA LEU A 124 12.25 9.58 4.11
C LEU A 124 13.03 8.62 3.20
N GLU A 125 12.49 8.36 2.02
CA GLU A 125 13.07 7.47 1.01
C GLU A 125 12.97 8.16 -0.35
N VAL A 126 14.10 8.25 -1.06
CA VAL A 126 14.15 8.75 -2.44
C VAL A 126 14.14 7.54 -3.36
N TYR A 127 13.11 7.41 -4.18
CA TYR A 127 12.91 6.24 -5.03
C TYR A 127 13.52 6.40 -6.43
N SER A 128 13.62 7.62 -6.95
CA SER A 128 14.22 7.92 -8.25
C SER A 128 14.70 9.36 -8.32
N ASP A 129 15.42 9.70 -9.40
CA ASP A 129 15.81 11.08 -9.73
C ASP A 129 14.75 11.78 -10.62
N ASP A 130 13.60 11.14 -10.88
CA ASP A 130 12.53 11.69 -11.71
C ASP A 130 11.87 12.90 -11.00
N PRO A 131 11.72 14.05 -11.68
CA PRO A 131 11.01 15.20 -11.11
C PRO A 131 9.55 14.93 -10.71
N ALA A 132 8.92 13.90 -11.30
CA ALA A 132 7.58 13.46 -10.95
C ALA A 132 7.53 12.58 -9.68
N ASP A 133 8.68 12.15 -9.18
CA ASP A 133 8.74 11.44 -7.90
C ASP A 133 8.44 12.40 -6.75
N ILE A 134 7.26 12.25 -6.17
CA ILE A 134 6.80 13.13 -5.10
C ILE A 134 7.68 13.06 -3.85
N SER A 135 8.47 12.00 -3.67
CA SER A 135 9.42 11.89 -2.54
C SER A 135 10.57 12.90 -2.64
N ASN A 136 10.84 13.44 -3.82
CA ASN A 136 11.86 14.49 -4.04
C ASN A 136 11.34 15.91 -3.80
N MET A 137 10.04 16.07 -3.61
CA MET A 137 9.41 17.39 -3.51
C MET A 137 9.59 18.00 -2.11
N PRO A 138 9.71 19.34 -2.02
CA PRO A 138 9.56 20.02 -0.74
C PRO A 138 8.24 19.66 -0.07
N HIS A 139 8.21 19.58 1.25
CA HIS A 139 7.06 19.06 2.01
C HIS A 139 5.70 19.64 1.61
N GLY A 140 5.62 20.96 1.36
CA GLY A 140 4.36 21.59 0.92
C GLY A 140 3.90 21.08 -0.46
N GLU A 141 4.82 20.99 -1.41
CA GLU A 141 4.55 20.48 -2.76
C GLU A 141 4.19 18.99 -2.73
N PHE A 142 4.88 18.21 -1.90
CA PHE A 142 4.54 16.81 -1.64
C PHE A 142 3.08 16.66 -1.20
N ILE A 143 2.63 17.45 -0.21
CA ILE A 143 1.25 17.36 0.30
C ILE A 143 0.24 17.70 -0.79
N GLU A 144 0.49 18.73 -1.60
CA GLU A 144 -0.40 19.13 -2.69
C GLU A 144 -0.47 18.03 -3.76
N ALA A 145 0.66 17.50 -4.21
CA ALA A 145 0.72 16.41 -5.19
C ALA A 145 0.05 15.14 -4.66
N TYR A 146 0.35 14.76 -3.42
CA TYR A 146 -0.24 13.62 -2.74
C TYR A 146 -1.77 13.72 -2.68
N ARG A 147 -2.32 14.86 -2.23
CA ARG A 147 -3.77 15.11 -2.17
C ARG A 147 -4.41 15.01 -3.55
N ALA A 148 -3.77 15.58 -4.57
CA ALA A 148 -4.28 15.54 -5.94
C ALA A 148 -4.33 14.10 -6.49
N ILE A 149 -3.30 13.29 -6.24
CA ILE A 149 -3.26 11.87 -6.62
C ILE A 149 -4.37 11.09 -5.91
N MET A 150 -4.48 11.25 -4.58
CA MET A 150 -5.49 10.54 -3.80
C MET A 150 -6.92 10.92 -4.24
N ALA A 151 -7.17 12.19 -4.53
CA ALA A 151 -8.47 12.64 -5.03
C ALA A 151 -8.84 11.97 -6.37
N LYS A 152 -7.90 11.89 -7.31
CA LYS A 152 -8.10 11.21 -8.59
C LYS A 152 -8.28 9.70 -8.42
N ALA A 153 -7.53 9.05 -7.53
CA ALA A 153 -7.67 7.63 -7.24
C ALA A 153 -9.03 7.31 -6.60
N VAL A 154 -9.49 8.12 -5.65
CA VAL A 154 -10.83 7.98 -5.06
C VAL A 154 -11.93 8.23 -6.09
N ALA A 155 -11.73 9.13 -7.07
CA ALA A 155 -12.69 9.33 -8.16
C ALA A 155 -12.88 8.06 -9.00
N LYS A 156 -11.83 7.22 -9.18
CA LYS A 156 -11.89 5.92 -9.86
C LYS A 156 -12.71 4.87 -9.11
N LEU A 157 -12.83 5.00 -7.79
CA LEU A 157 -13.56 4.06 -6.96
C LEU A 157 -15.08 4.22 -7.16
N ALA A 158 -15.80 3.12 -7.29
CA ALA A 158 -17.27 3.13 -7.31
C ALA A 158 -17.83 3.58 -5.95
N ASP A 159 -19.09 4.00 -5.93
CA ASP A 159 -19.78 4.28 -4.67
C ASP A 159 -20.04 2.98 -3.89
N ASP A 160 -20.16 3.10 -2.57
CA ASP A 160 -20.33 2.00 -1.64
C ASP A 160 -19.17 0.99 -1.71
N ARG A 161 -17.93 1.53 -1.66
CA ARG A 161 -16.68 0.76 -1.71
C ARG A 161 -15.72 1.20 -0.63
N PHE A 162 -14.86 0.26 -0.26
CA PHE A 162 -13.79 0.50 0.70
C PHE A 162 -12.49 0.91 0.00
N ALA A 163 -11.66 1.65 0.75
CA ALA A 163 -10.29 1.93 0.39
C ALA A 163 -9.39 1.72 1.60
N VAL A 164 -8.20 1.17 1.40
CA VAL A 164 -7.19 0.99 2.44
C VAL A 164 -5.90 1.68 2.05
N VAL A 165 -5.37 2.49 2.95
CA VAL A 165 -4.07 3.14 2.81
C VAL A 165 -3.17 2.71 3.96
N VAL A 166 -2.04 2.08 3.63
CA VAL A 166 -1.02 1.72 4.61
C VAL A 166 0.02 2.82 4.65
N ILE A 167 0.17 3.47 5.81
CA ILE A 167 1.06 4.62 5.95
C ILE A 167 1.74 4.64 7.31
N GLY A 168 3.06 4.82 7.34
CA GLY A 168 3.78 5.19 8.54
C GLY A 168 3.83 6.70 8.72
N ASP A 169 4.38 7.16 9.83
CA ASP A 169 4.73 8.55 10.00
C ASP A 169 6.24 8.72 10.04
N ALA A 170 6.72 9.75 9.39
CA ALA A 170 8.13 10.11 9.32
C ALA A 170 8.40 11.40 10.12
N ARG A 171 9.67 11.65 10.42
CA ARG A 171 10.09 12.89 11.10
C ARG A 171 10.94 13.71 10.13
N ASP A 172 10.71 15.02 10.20
CA ASP A 172 11.55 16.00 9.54
C ASP A 172 12.98 16.06 10.16
N ARG A 173 13.83 16.91 9.59
CA ARG A 173 15.21 17.10 10.06
C ARG A 173 15.30 17.69 11.46
N GLU A 174 14.28 18.41 11.91
CA GLU A 174 14.18 18.96 13.25
C GLU A 174 13.65 17.93 14.26
N GLY A 175 13.04 16.86 13.78
CA GLY A 175 12.56 15.72 14.56
C GLY A 175 11.08 15.73 14.89
N PHE A 176 10.30 16.60 14.27
CA PHE A 176 8.84 16.62 14.35
C PHE A 176 8.23 15.64 13.35
N TYR A 177 7.09 15.06 13.69
CA TYR A 177 6.35 14.24 12.75
C TYR A 177 5.72 15.10 11.64
N TYR A 178 5.76 14.59 10.42
CA TYR A 178 5.01 15.17 9.29
C TYR A 178 3.50 14.99 9.44
N ASN A 179 3.06 14.08 10.30
CA ASN A 179 1.66 13.73 10.49
C ASN A 179 1.04 13.12 9.21
N LEU A 180 1.79 12.25 8.53
CA LEU A 180 1.33 11.61 7.29
C LEU A 180 0.00 10.85 7.44
N PRO A 181 -0.27 10.10 8.54
CA PRO A 181 -1.59 9.50 8.75
C PRO A 181 -2.72 10.55 8.78
N GLY A 182 -2.53 11.66 9.49
CA GLY A 182 -3.52 12.74 9.55
C GLY A 182 -3.74 13.44 8.20
N ILE A 183 -2.65 13.68 7.45
CA ILE A 183 -2.70 14.22 6.09
C ILE A 183 -3.46 13.27 5.15
N THR A 184 -3.24 11.96 5.29
CA THR A 184 -3.95 10.93 4.52
C THR A 184 -5.44 10.93 4.82
N VAL A 185 -5.81 10.97 6.11
CA VAL A 185 -7.23 11.04 6.50
C VAL A 185 -7.89 12.26 5.86
N GLN A 186 -7.26 13.43 5.97
CA GLN A 186 -7.82 14.66 5.38
C GLN A 186 -7.91 14.58 3.85
N ALA A 187 -6.86 14.06 3.18
CA ALA A 187 -6.87 13.91 1.71
C ALA A 187 -8.00 13.00 1.21
N MET A 188 -8.22 11.89 1.92
CA MET A 188 -9.28 10.95 1.56
C MET A 188 -10.68 11.51 1.83
N GLU A 189 -10.88 12.22 2.94
CA GLU A 189 -12.15 12.87 3.27
C GLU A 189 -12.48 14.01 2.29
N ASP A 190 -11.51 14.84 1.94
CA ASP A 190 -11.65 15.90 0.92
C ASP A 190 -12.01 15.30 -0.46
N ALA A 191 -11.55 14.07 -0.74
CA ALA A 191 -11.88 13.33 -1.96
C ALA A 191 -13.25 12.59 -1.90
N GLY A 192 -13.95 12.61 -0.77
CA GLY A 192 -15.26 11.99 -0.59
C GLY A 192 -15.24 10.55 -0.04
N ALA A 193 -14.10 10.06 0.42
CA ALA A 193 -13.98 8.76 1.11
C ALA A 193 -13.79 8.99 2.62
N ARG A 194 -14.81 8.67 3.42
CA ARG A 194 -14.82 8.94 4.85
C ARG A 194 -13.97 7.96 5.62
N TYR A 195 -13.24 8.46 6.61
CA TYR A 195 -12.47 7.62 7.54
C TYR A 195 -13.39 6.69 8.33
N TYR A 196 -13.07 5.39 8.35
CA TYR A 196 -14.01 4.38 8.85
C TYR A 196 -13.40 3.46 9.92
N ASN A 197 -12.23 2.86 9.64
CA ASN A 197 -11.54 1.98 10.57
C ASN A 197 -10.03 2.26 10.56
N GLU A 198 -9.38 1.81 11.63
CA GLU A 198 -7.92 1.75 11.73
C GLU A 198 -7.48 0.41 12.30
N ALA A 199 -6.44 -0.14 11.71
CA ALA A 199 -5.66 -1.22 12.29
C ALA A 199 -4.18 -0.80 12.37
N ILE A 200 -3.42 -1.49 13.20
CA ILE A 200 -1.99 -1.25 13.37
C ILE A 200 -1.22 -2.47 12.89
N LEU A 201 -0.41 -2.29 11.85
CA LEU A 201 0.57 -3.27 11.42
C LEU A 201 1.82 -3.13 12.28
N VAL A 202 2.04 -4.09 13.18
CA VAL A 202 3.25 -4.12 14.01
C VAL A 202 4.39 -4.72 13.20
N THR A 203 5.46 -3.96 13.03
CA THR A 203 6.66 -4.41 12.31
C THR A 203 7.75 -4.86 13.28
N PRO A 204 8.67 -5.77 12.87
CA PRO A 204 9.78 -6.18 13.70
C PRO A 204 10.62 -4.98 14.17
N ALA A 205 11.09 -5.03 15.40
CA ALA A 205 11.87 -3.95 16.00
C ALA A 205 13.21 -3.70 15.26
N GLY A 206 13.77 -4.73 14.61
CA GLY A 206 15.00 -4.63 13.84
C GLY A 206 16.15 -3.99 14.64
N SER A 207 16.78 -2.96 14.08
CA SER A 207 17.86 -2.20 14.73
C SER A 207 17.38 -1.11 15.70
N LEU A 208 16.06 -0.92 15.84
CA LEU A 208 15.50 0.13 16.69
C LEU A 208 15.96 0.10 18.14
N PRO A 209 16.05 -1.05 18.84
CA PRO A 209 16.52 -1.09 20.22
C PRO A 209 17.93 -0.49 20.40
N ILE A 210 18.81 -0.64 19.41
CA ILE A 210 20.18 -0.12 19.46
C ILE A 210 20.17 1.41 19.36
N ARG A 211 19.26 1.98 18.56
CA ARG A 211 19.18 3.43 18.30
C ARG A 211 18.32 4.17 19.31
N ALA A 212 17.26 3.52 19.82
CA ALA A 212 16.23 4.14 20.66
C ALA A 212 16.81 4.76 21.93
N GLY A 213 17.72 4.06 22.63
CA GLY A 213 18.34 4.56 23.86
C GLY A 213 19.12 5.86 23.65
N LYS A 214 19.91 5.95 22.60
CA LYS A 214 20.67 7.17 22.24
C LYS A 214 19.75 8.33 21.88
N GLN A 215 18.74 8.07 21.06
CA GLN A 215 17.77 9.09 20.65
C GLN A 215 16.91 9.59 21.80
N PHE A 216 16.49 8.69 22.70
CA PHE A 216 15.73 9.07 23.89
C PHE A 216 16.56 9.94 24.84
N THR A 217 17.82 9.57 25.08
CA THR A 217 18.71 10.37 25.92
C THR A 217 18.96 11.75 25.34
N ALA A 218 19.19 11.86 24.05
CA ALA A 218 19.52 13.12 23.37
C ALA A 218 18.31 14.07 23.24
N SER A 219 17.13 13.54 22.96
CA SER A 219 15.98 14.39 22.56
C SER A 219 14.61 13.85 22.96
N ARG A 220 14.55 12.82 23.81
CA ARG A 220 13.30 12.16 24.25
C ARG A 220 12.47 11.58 23.09
N LYS A 221 13.08 11.31 21.94
CA LYS A 221 12.39 10.69 20.81
C LYS A 221 12.12 9.21 21.12
N LEU A 222 10.86 8.80 20.95
CA LEU A 222 10.46 7.40 21.02
C LEU A 222 10.67 6.73 19.66
N GLY A 223 10.99 5.43 19.69
CA GLY A 223 10.97 4.60 18.49
C GLY A 223 9.55 4.24 18.06
N LYS A 224 9.37 3.98 16.77
CA LYS A 224 8.11 3.52 16.18
C LYS A 224 8.35 2.20 15.46
N THR A 225 7.51 1.19 15.74
CA THR A 225 7.56 -0.15 15.14
C THR A 225 6.20 -0.53 14.60
N HIS A 226 5.51 0.41 13.95
CA HIS A 226 4.21 0.14 13.37
C HIS A 226 3.94 1.07 12.20
N GLN A 227 3.02 0.61 11.34
CA GLN A 227 2.36 1.40 10.31
C GLN A 227 0.86 1.44 10.62
N ASN A 228 0.20 2.50 10.21
CA ASN A 228 -1.24 2.64 10.31
C ASN A 228 -1.88 2.06 9.04
N VAL A 229 -2.89 1.23 9.21
CA VAL A 229 -3.72 0.67 8.14
C VAL A 229 -5.06 1.40 8.21
N LEU A 230 -5.18 2.46 7.43
CA LEU A 230 -6.32 3.37 7.45
C LEU A 230 -7.37 2.88 6.45
N THR A 231 -8.58 2.62 6.93
CA THR A 231 -9.70 2.17 6.09
C THR A 231 -10.71 3.30 5.90
N PHE A 232 -11.13 3.49 4.67
CA PHE A 232 -12.10 4.51 4.26
C PHE A 232 -13.28 3.89 3.53
N VAL A 233 -14.40 4.61 3.48
CA VAL A 233 -15.59 4.24 2.71
C VAL A 233 -16.01 5.42 1.85
N LYS A 234 -16.14 5.18 0.54
CA LYS A 234 -16.84 6.07 -0.37
C LYS A 234 -18.30 5.63 -0.44
N GLY A 235 -19.24 6.45 0.04
CA GLY A 235 -20.66 6.15 0.09
C GLY A 235 -21.13 5.53 1.41
N ASP A 236 -21.97 4.51 1.35
CA ASP A 236 -22.64 3.88 2.50
C ASP A 236 -21.95 2.58 2.93
N PRO A 237 -21.42 2.51 4.18
CA PRO A 237 -20.72 1.32 4.66
C PRO A 237 -21.61 0.07 4.78
N LYS A 238 -22.93 0.24 4.99
CA LYS A 238 -23.85 -0.90 5.06
C LYS A 238 -24.01 -1.52 3.68
N ARG A 239 -24.28 -0.71 2.66
CA ARG A 239 -24.38 -1.20 1.27
C ARG A 239 -23.06 -1.81 0.79
N ALA A 240 -21.93 -1.20 1.17
CA ALA A 240 -20.61 -1.77 0.88
C ALA A 240 -20.45 -3.17 1.50
N THR A 241 -20.85 -3.34 2.77
CA THR A 241 -20.79 -4.63 3.49
C THR A 241 -21.80 -5.65 2.93
N GLU A 242 -23.03 -5.25 2.66
CA GLU A 242 -24.06 -6.12 2.06
C GLU A 242 -23.59 -6.68 0.71
N ARG A 243 -22.91 -5.86 -0.10
CA ARG A 243 -22.30 -6.32 -1.35
C ARG A 243 -21.24 -7.40 -1.13
N LEU A 244 -20.44 -7.29 -0.10
CA LEU A 244 -19.34 -8.22 0.18
C LEU A 244 -19.83 -9.56 0.71
N GLY A 245 -20.94 -9.60 1.47
CA GLY A 245 -21.44 -10.79 2.15
C GLY A 245 -20.55 -11.19 3.32
N ASP A 246 -20.65 -12.46 3.69
CA ASP A 246 -19.90 -13.00 4.83
C ASP A 246 -18.41 -13.13 4.50
N VAL A 247 -17.57 -12.81 5.47
CA VAL A 247 -16.13 -13.05 5.36
C VAL A 247 -15.86 -14.53 5.58
N VAL A 248 -15.31 -15.18 4.57
CA VAL A 248 -14.80 -16.54 4.72
C VAL A 248 -13.46 -16.47 5.42
N ILE A 249 -13.42 -16.80 6.70
CA ILE A 249 -12.19 -16.96 7.45
C ILE A 249 -11.73 -18.40 7.22
N PRO A 250 -10.53 -18.62 6.62
CA PRO A 250 -9.98 -19.96 6.52
C PRO A 250 -9.88 -20.58 7.92
N ASP A 251 -10.25 -21.86 8.04
CA ASP A 251 -10.11 -22.56 9.31
C ASP A 251 -8.63 -22.66 9.68
N MET A 252 -8.23 -21.88 10.67
CA MET A 252 -6.85 -21.83 11.19
C MET A 252 -6.58 -22.96 12.17
N THR A 253 -7.54 -23.79 12.51
CA THR A 253 -7.39 -24.84 13.52
C THR A 253 -6.66 -26.08 12.99
N GLY A 254 -6.58 -26.26 11.67
CA GLY A 254 -5.87 -27.39 11.05
C GLY A 254 -6.49 -28.75 11.36
N GLU A 255 -7.73 -28.79 11.82
CA GLU A 255 -8.51 -30.01 11.97
C GLU A 255 -9.21 -30.30 10.62
N GLU A 256 -8.65 -31.25 9.84
CA GLU A 256 -9.37 -31.97 8.79
C GLU A 256 -10.21 -33.09 9.38
#